data_61bbe89ab41c420f37028678584aa0e1
#
_entry.id   61bbe89ab41c420f37028678584aa0e1
#
_cell.length_a   1.000
_cell.length_b   1.000
_cell.length_c   1.000
_cell.angle_alpha   90.00
_cell.angle_beta   90.00
_cell.angle_gamma   90.00
#
_symmetry.space_group_name_H-M   'P 1'
#
loop_
_entity.id
_entity.type
_entity.pdbx_description
1 polymer ?
#
loop_
_entity_poly.entity_id
_entity_poly.type
_entity_poly.pdbx_seq_one_letter_code
_entity_poly.pdbx_strand_id
1 'polypeptide(L)'
;MTAAASEPLIGVINAGSSSLKFSFYEGERRLLTGQVDGLGARPSASATGPDGEAIAPPDLGAAPPSTPSEVLPAVIPWARERLGARRLAALGHRVVHGGLRHSRPARVTPELLVELEALVPLAPLHEPHNLAPIRMAMTLNPELPQLACFDTAFHRTAPEVEQAFALPYALYDEGVRRYGFHGLSYEYIASVLPERAPEIADGRVVVLHLGNGCSACALKARASVATTMGFTALDGLPMGTRCGALDAGVVLHLIQQKGMAAEALVDLLYRRSGMLGLSGISSDFRALLASEEPRARFALDVFNYRAACEIGSLAAALGGLDGVVFTAGVGENAALVRSAICRACSWLGLELDEAANREHRTRISTPKSRVAAYVIKTDENLMIACHARALLGS
;
A
#
# COMPACT_ATOMS: atom_id res chain seq x y z
N MET A 1 25.87 10.14 -35.17
CA MET A 1 25.05 10.29 -33.94
C MET A 1 24.26 8.99 -33.80
N THR A 2 24.71 8.06 -32.97
CA THR A 2 23.95 6.85 -32.63
C THR A 2 22.73 7.31 -31.86
N ALA A 3 21.52 7.05 -32.38
CA ALA A 3 20.28 7.26 -31.64
C ALA A 3 20.42 6.52 -30.30
N ALA A 4 20.32 7.24 -29.20
CA ALA A 4 20.25 6.61 -27.88
C ALA A 4 19.08 5.61 -27.95
N ALA A 5 19.37 4.34 -27.66
CA ALA A 5 18.31 3.34 -27.61
C ALA A 5 17.26 3.85 -26.63
N SER A 6 16.02 3.99 -27.07
CA SER A 6 14.93 4.39 -26.18
C SER A 6 14.83 3.38 -25.04
N GLU A 7 14.70 3.87 -23.80
CA GLU A 7 14.53 2.99 -22.65
C GLU A 7 13.28 2.11 -22.83
N PRO A 8 13.29 0.87 -22.33
CA PRO A 8 12.17 -0.04 -22.51
C PRO A 8 10.89 0.50 -21.83
N LEU A 9 9.79 0.42 -22.55
CA LEU A 9 8.49 0.77 -22.02
C LEU A 9 8.01 -0.32 -21.05
N ILE A 10 7.69 0.07 -19.82
CA ILE A 10 7.16 -0.81 -18.78
C ILE A 10 5.71 -0.45 -18.49
N GLY A 11 4.82 -1.42 -18.56
CA GLY A 11 3.45 -1.30 -18.06
C GLY A 11 3.37 -1.79 -16.61
N VAL A 12 2.54 -1.14 -15.80
CA VAL A 12 2.28 -1.52 -14.42
C VAL A 12 0.79 -1.68 -14.21
N ILE A 13 0.41 -2.79 -13.59
CA ILE A 13 -0.96 -3.15 -13.22
C ILE A 13 -1.04 -3.33 -11.71
N ASN A 14 -1.90 -2.53 -11.08
CA ASN A 14 -2.19 -2.61 -9.65
C ASN A 14 -3.69 -2.82 -9.47
N ALA A 15 -4.08 -4.07 -9.25
CA ALA A 15 -5.47 -4.49 -9.13
C ALA A 15 -5.90 -4.58 -7.67
N GLY A 16 -6.99 -3.90 -7.33
CA GLY A 16 -7.73 -4.07 -6.08
C GLY A 16 -8.97 -4.94 -6.30
N SER A 17 -9.80 -5.13 -5.27
CA SER A 17 -11.04 -5.92 -5.37
C SER A 17 -12.10 -5.26 -6.26
N SER A 18 -12.15 -3.93 -6.31
CA SER A 18 -13.15 -3.15 -7.05
C SER A 18 -12.53 -2.03 -7.90
N SER A 19 -11.23 -2.10 -8.15
CA SER A 19 -10.52 -1.08 -8.91
C SER A 19 -9.31 -1.66 -9.63
N LEU A 20 -8.92 -1.03 -10.74
CA LEU A 20 -7.66 -1.28 -11.42
C LEU A 20 -6.95 0.04 -11.64
N LYS A 21 -5.71 0.15 -11.19
CA LYS A 21 -4.79 1.24 -11.54
C LYS A 21 -3.76 0.71 -12.52
N PHE A 22 -3.42 1.52 -13.50
CA PHE A 22 -2.39 1.18 -14.48
C PHE A 22 -1.54 2.39 -14.81
N SER A 23 -0.28 2.14 -15.14
CA SER A 23 0.67 3.19 -15.53
C SER A 23 1.67 2.64 -16.54
N PHE A 24 2.23 3.52 -17.37
CA PHE A 24 3.25 3.18 -18.34
C PHE A 24 4.44 4.12 -18.18
N TYR A 25 5.63 3.54 -18.11
CA TYR A 25 6.88 4.24 -17.83
C TYR A 25 7.92 3.99 -18.92
N GLU A 26 8.68 5.02 -19.26
CA GLU A 26 9.92 4.95 -20.01
C GLU A 26 11.03 5.45 -19.06
N GLY A 27 11.89 4.55 -18.61
CA GLY A 27 12.74 4.82 -17.46
C GLY A 27 11.92 5.11 -16.20
N GLU A 28 12.18 6.24 -15.56
CA GLU A 28 11.40 6.74 -14.43
C GLU A 28 10.29 7.72 -14.85
N ARG A 29 10.28 8.10 -16.11
CA ARG A 29 9.27 9.02 -16.65
C ARG A 29 7.96 8.29 -16.87
N ARG A 30 6.93 8.70 -16.16
CA ARG A 30 5.56 8.26 -16.38
C ARG A 30 4.99 8.90 -17.63
N LEU A 31 4.57 8.09 -18.59
CA LEU A 31 3.97 8.53 -19.85
C LEU A 31 2.45 8.56 -19.81
N LEU A 32 1.86 7.55 -19.15
CA LEU A 32 0.41 7.45 -18.98
C LEU A 32 0.11 6.88 -17.61
N THR A 33 -0.98 7.32 -17.01
CA THR A 33 -1.58 6.64 -15.86
C THR A 33 -3.09 6.70 -15.97
N GLY A 34 -3.76 5.73 -15.41
CA GLY A 34 -5.20 5.72 -15.32
C GLY A 34 -5.69 4.78 -14.22
N GLN A 35 -6.96 4.93 -13.93
CA GLN A 35 -7.65 4.06 -12.98
C GLN A 35 -9.08 3.83 -13.43
N VAL A 36 -9.59 2.66 -13.06
CA VAL A 36 -11.00 2.31 -13.17
C VAL A 36 -11.45 1.93 -11.76
N ASP A 37 -12.44 2.64 -11.25
CA ASP A 37 -13.02 2.43 -9.93
C ASP A 37 -14.47 1.96 -10.04
N GLY A 38 -15.02 1.41 -8.96
CA GLY A 38 -16.43 1.03 -8.87
C GLY A 38 -16.79 -0.22 -9.68
N LEU A 39 -15.80 -1.10 -9.94
CA LEU A 39 -16.01 -2.38 -10.62
C LEU A 39 -17.08 -3.21 -9.87
N GLY A 40 -17.97 -3.83 -10.63
CA GLY A 40 -19.11 -4.58 -10.09
C GLY A 40 -20.29 -3.74 -9.61
N ALA A 41 -20.21 -2.39 -9.65
CA ALA A 41 -21.28 -1.47 -9.29
C ALA A 41 -21.50 -0.43 -10.38
N ARG A 42 -20.76 0.70 -10.34
CA ARG A 42 -20.78 1.77 -11.34
C ARG A 42 -19.34 2.10 -11.74
N PRO A 43 -18.77 1.38 -12.70
CA PRO A 43 -17.41 1.63 -13.13
C PRO A 43 -17.24 3.04 -13.70
N SER A 44 -16.17 3.70 -13.29
CA SER A 44 -15.75 4.98 -13.81
C SER A 44 -14.26 4.93 -14.12
N ALA A 45 -13.87 5.45 -15.27
CA ALA A 45 -12.49 5.49 -15.72
C ALA A 45 -11.97 6.93 -15.76
N SER A 46 -10.71 7.11 -15.39
CA SER A 46 -9.96 8.35 -15.57
C SER A 46 -8.55 8.05 -16.05
N ALA A 47 -7.95 8.99 -16.76
CA ALA A 47 -6.58 8.87 -17.21
C ALA A 47 -5.88 10.23 -17.32
N THR A 48 -4.56 10.24 -17.15
CA THR A 48 -3.72 11.42 -17.33
C THR A 48 -2.50 11.09 -18.18
N GLY A 49 -2.04 12.07 -18.92
CA GLY A 49 -0.81 12.03 -19.70
C GLY A 49 0.45 12.36 -18.87
N PRO A 50 1.58 12.59 -19.57
CA PRO A 50 2.90 12.75 -18.92
C PRO A 50 2.99 13.94 -17.97
N ASP A 51 2.31 15.03 -18.29
CA ASP A 51 2.37 16.29 -17.55
C ASP A 51 1.20 16.43 -16.55
N GLY A 52 0.44 15.33 -16.36
CA GLY A 52 -0.71 15.29 -15.45
C GLY A 52 -2.01 15.83 -16.06
N GLU A 53 -2.02 16.20 -17.33
CA GLU A 53 -3.19 16.62 -18.08
C GLU A 53 -4.21 15.49 -18.20
N ALA A 54 -5.48 15.79 -18.01
CA ALA A 54 -6.55 14.82 -18.19
C ALA A 54 -6.67 14.42 -19.67
N ILE A 55 -6.70 13.11 -19.93
CA ILE A 55 -6.89 12.55 -21.26
C ILE A 55 -8.10 11.62 -21.28
N ALA A 56 -8.66 11.36 -22.47
CA ALA A 56 -9.75 10.42 -22.61
C ALA A 56 -9.35 9.03 -22.08
N PRO A 57 -10.07 8.48 -21.09
CA PRO A 57 -9.77 7.16 -20.53
C PRO A 57 -10.08 6.03 -21.53
N PRO A 58 -9.70 4.77 -21.23
CA PRO A 58 -10.15 3.62 -22.01
C PRO A 58 -11.67 3.52 -22.01
N ASP A 59 -12.23 3.19 -23.18
CA ASP A 59 -13.66 2.89 -23.31
C ASP A 59 -13.94 1.50 -22.71
N LEU A 60 -14.78 1.48 -21.70
CA LEU A 60 -15.14 0.25 -20.99
C LEU A 60 -16.24 -0.56 -21.70
N GLY A 61 -16.78 -0.03 -22.82
CA GLY A 61 -17.80 -0.69 -23.63
C GLY A 61 -19.21 -0.64 -23.02
N ALA A 62 -20.17 -1.22 -23.74
CA ALA A 62 -21.59 -1.24 -23.37
C ALA A 62 -21.88 -2.17 -22.17
N ALA A 63 -21.08 -3.22 -21.98
CA ALA A 63 -21.14 -4.09 -20.81
C ALA A 63 -19.99 -3.71 -19.85
N PRO A 64 -20.25 -2.90 -18.81
CA PRO A 64 -19.20 -2.41 -17.95
C PRO A 64 -18.54 -3.56 -17.19
N PRO A 65 -17.19 -3.54 -17.04
CA PRO A 65 -16.45 -4.61 -16.38
C PRO A 65 -16.84 -4.69 -14.89
N SER A 66 -16.93 -5.91 -14.39
CA SER A 66 -17.22 -6.22 -12.98
C SER A 66 -15.97 -6.60 -12.19
N THR A 67 -14.88 -6.97 -12.88
CA THR A 67 -13.63 -7.40 -12.27
C THR A 67 -12.42 -6.65 -12.88
N PRO A 68 -11.31 -6.53 -12.14
CA PRO A 68 -10.08 -5.91 -12.66
C PRO A 68 -9.52 -6.57 -13.94
N SER A 69 -9.66 -7.89 -14.09
CA SER A 69 -9.18 -8.60 -15.28
C SER A 69 -9.95 -8.25 -16.53
N GLU A 70 -11.25 -7.96 -16.41
CA GLU A 70 -12.11 -7.57 -17.54
C GLU A 70 -11.79 -6.16 -18.09
N VAL A 71 -11.02 -5.36 -17.35
CA VAL A 71 -10.58 -4.03 -17.80
C VAL A 71 -9.42 -4.10 -18.80
N LEU A 72 -8.54 -5.11 -18.68
CA LEU A 72 -7.30 -5.19 -19.48
C LEU A 72 -7.52 -5.19 -20.99
N PRO A 73 -8.53 -5.90 -21.54
CA PRO A 73 -8.84 -5.84 -22.98
C PRO A 73 -9.12 -4.43 -23.51
N ALA A 74 -9.61 -3.53 -22.67
CA ALA A 74 -9.81 -2.11 -23.03
C ALA A 74 -8.55 -1.28 -22.84
N VAL A 75 -7.79 -1.52 -21.77
CA VAL A 75 -6.57 -0.75 -21.43
C VAL A 75 -5.44 -0.97 -22.41
N ILE A 76 -5.18 -2.23 -22.84
CA ILE A 76 -4.02 -2.56 -23.67
C ILE A 76 -4.09 -1.90 -25.05
N PRO A 77 -5.19 -1.99 -25.84
CA PRO A 77 -5.31 -1.28 -27.10
C PRO A 77 -5.28 0.25 -26.95
N TRP A 78 -5.98 0.77 -25.93
CA TRP A 78 -6.02 2.19 -25.61
C TRP A 78 -4.61 2.76 -25.32
N ALA A 79 -3.81 2.04 -24.52
CA ALA A 79 -2.44 2.43 -24.23
C ALA A 79 -1.55 2.36 -25.47
N ARG A 80 -1.70 1.30 -26.30
CA ARG A 80 -0.93 1.14 -27.54
C ARG A 80 -1.17 2.30 -28.52
N GLU A 81 -2.41 2.72 -28.67
CA GLU A 81 -2.75 3.87 -29.54
C GLU A 81 -2.03 5.15 -29.10
N ARG A 82 -1.98 5.42 -27.78
CA ARG A 82 -1.38 6.65 -27.22
C ARG A 82 0.13 6.62 -27.12
N LEU A 83 0.69 5.45 -26.88
CA LEU A 83 2.13 5.26 -26.78
C LEU A 83 2.82 5.12 -28.15
N GLY A 84 2.03 4.96 -29.22
CA GLY A 84 2.52 4.89 -30.59
C GLY A 84 3.43 3.67 -30.84
N ALA A 85 4.54 3.90 -31.57
CA ALA A 85 5.48 2.84 -31.96
C ALA A 85 6.33 2.26 -30.81
N ARG A 86 6.14 2.74 -29.56
CA ARG A 86 6.89 2.22 -28.39
C ARG A 86 6.50 0.79 -28.11
N ARG A 87 7.52 -0.09 -28.03
CA ARG A 87 7.29 -1.50 -27.73
C ARG A 87 7.22 -1.70 -26.21
N LEU A 88 6.12 -2.24 -25.73
CA LEU A 88 5.98 -2.70 -24.35
C LEU A 88 6.96 -3.87 -24.13
N ALA A 89 7.89 -3.69 -23.20
CA ALA A 89 8.94 -4.66 -22.91
C ALA A 89 8.56 -5.65 -21.80
N ALA A 90 7.78 -5.17 -20.79
CA ALA A 90 7.25 -6.01 -19.73
C ALA A 90 6.02 -5.38 -19.07
N LEU A 91 5.27 -6.23 -18.35
CA LEU A 91 4.24 -5.83 -17.38
C LEU A 91 4.69 -6.18 -15.97
N GLY A 92 4.64 -5.20 -15.06
CA GLY A 92 4.77 -5.42 -13.63
C GLY A 92 3.40 -5.46 -12.97
N HIS A 93 3.20 -6.40 -12.03
CA HIS A 93 1.97 -6.56 -11.29
C HIS A 93 2.23 -6.44 -9.80
N ARG A 94 1.37 -5.69 -9.10
CA ARG A 94 1.31 -5.77 -7.64
C ARG A 94 0.60 -7.05 -7.25
N VAL A 95 1.23 -7.80 -6.34
CA VAL A 95 0.69 -9.00 -5.70
C VAL A 95 0.78 -8.81 -4.19
N VAL A 96 -0.34 -8.99 -3.49
CA VAL A 96 -0.40 -8.67 -2.06
C VAL A 96 0.48 -9.60 -1.25
N HIS A 97 0.59 -10.89 -1.61
CA HIS A 97 1.27 -11.88 -0.78
C HIS A 97 2.31 -12.69 -1.55
N GLY A 98 3.58 -12.66 -1.11
CA GLY A 98 4.65 -13.48 -1.64
C GLY A 98 5.01 -14.70 -0.78
N GLY A 99 4.29 -14.93 0.31
CA GLY A 99 4.60 -16.00 1.25
C GLY A 99 5.98 -15.88 1.88
N LEU A 100 6.59 -17.01 2.21
CA LEU A 100 7.94 -17.08 2.77
C LEU A 100 9.03 -17.14 1.69
N ARG A 101 8.67 -17.58 0.49
CA ARG A 101 9.63 -17.85 -0.60
C ARG A 101 9.97 -16.61 -1.41
N HIS A 102 9.01 -15.72 -1.62
CA HIS A 102 9.19 -14.58 -2.51
C HIS A 102 9.53 -13.30 -1.72
N SER A 103 10.82 -13.13 -1.45
CA SER A 103 11.40 -11.94 -0.80
C SER A 103 11.88 -10.88 -1.80
N ARG A 104 11.68 -11.13 -3.10
CA ARG A 104 12.05 -10.24 -4.22
C ARG A 104 11.02 -10.38 -5.34
N PRO A 105 10.92 -9.40 -6.24
CA PRO A 105 10.12 -9.55 -7.45
C PRO A 105 10.50 -10.79 -8.25
N ALA A 106 9.50 -11.46 -8.83
CA ALA A 106 9.70 -12.71 -9.56
C ALA A 106 9.08 -12.62 -10.94
N ARG A 107 9.76 -13.24 -11.94
CA ARG A 107 9.19 -13.43 -13.28
C ARG A 107 7.99 -14.38 -13.19
N VAL A 108 6.87 -13.98 -13.77
CA VAL A 108 5.68 -14.80 -13.79
C VAL A 108 5.90 -16.01 -14.71
N THR A 109 5.67 -17.19 -14.15
CA THR A 109 5.61 -18.47 -14.86
C THR A 109 4.35 -19.23 -14.43
N PRO A 110 3.93 -20.28 -15.15
CA PRO A 110 2.82 -21.12 -14.70
C PRO A 110 3.06 -21.71 -13.29
N GLU A 111 4.29 -22.10 -12.97
CA GLU A 111 4.67 -22.68 -11.68
C GLU A 111 4.54 -21.63 -10.57
N LEU A 112 5.01 -20.39 -10.79
CA LEU A 112 4.83 -19.31 -9.85
C LEU A 112 3.35 -19.05 -9.57
N LEU A 113 2.50 -19.07 -10.59
CA LEU A 113 1.06 -18.86 -10.39
C LEU A 113 0.43 -19.95 -9.50
N VAL A 114 0.85 -21.20 -9.64
CA VAL A 114 0.41 -22.30 -8.75
C VAL A 114 0.85 -22.05 -7.31
N GLU A 115 2.10 -21.60 -7.10
CA GLU A 115 2.61 -21.24 -5.77
C GLU A 115 1.82 -20.08 -5.15
N LEU A 116 1.52 -19.04 -5.93
CA LEU A 116 0.74 -17.88 -5.46
C LEU A 116 -0.72 -18.23 -5.19
N GLU A 117 -1.32 -19.14 -5.95
CA GLU A 117 -2.67 -19.66 -5.68
C GLU A 117 -2.75 -20.35 -4.33
N ALA A 118 -1.71 -21.08 -3.92
CA ALA A 118 -1.64 -21.71 -2.60
C ALA A 118 -1.62 -20.68 -1.45
N LEU A 119 -1.31 -19.39 -1.74
CA LEU A 119 -1.32 -18.30 -0.75
C LEU A 119 -2.69 -17.61 -0.63
N VAL A 120 -3.66 -17.93 -1.48
CA VAL A 120 -5.03 -17.35 -1.42
C VAL A 120 -5.63 -17.41 -0.01
N PRO A 121 -5.49 -18.50 0.78
CA PRO A 121 -6.01 -18.52 2.14
C PRO A 121 -5.42 -17.45 3.09
N LEU A 122 -4.22 -16.93 2.80
CA LEU A 122 -3.57 -15.87 3.59
C LEU A 122 -4.08 -14.46 3.23
N ALA A 123 -4.59 -14.28 2.01
CA ALA A 123 -5.13 -13.00 1.53
C ALA A 123 -6.37 -13.19 0.63
N PRO A 124 -7.44 -13.84 1.11
CA PRO A 124 -8.57 -14.29 0.26
C PRO A 124 -9.34 -13.13 -0.40
N LEU A 125 -9.30 -11.94 0.19
CA LEU A 125 -9.96 -10.75 -0.33
C LEU A 125 -9.11 -9.96 -1.35
N HIS A 126 -7.85 -10.34 -1.57
CA HIS A 126 -6.91 -9.57 -2.40
C HIS A 126 -6.21 -10.44 -3.45
N GLU A 127 -5.64 -11.58 -3.04
CA GLU A 127 -4.81 -12.42 -3.90
C GLU A 127 -5.51 -12.86 -5.19
N PRO A 128 -6.78 -13.34 -5.18
CA PRO A 128 -7.48 -13.72 -6.41
C PRO A 128 -7.61 -12.57 -7.40
N HIS A 129 -7.84 -11.34 -6.90
CA HIS A 129 -7.96 -10.14 -7.72
C HIS A 129 -6.63 -9.69 -8.31
N ASN A 130 -5.50 -10.03 -7.67
CA ASN A 130 -4.17 -9.76 -8.20
C ASN A 130 -3.77 -10.79 -9.27
N LEU A 131 -4.09 -12.08 -9.09
CA LEU A 131 -3.70 -13.14 -10.00
C LEU A 131 -4.53 -13.15 -11.30
N ALA A 132 -5.80 -12.78 -11.24
CA ALA A 132 -6.68 -12.78 -12.42
C ALA A 132 -6.19 -11.87 -13.55
N PRO A 133 -5.76 -10.60 -13.32
CA PRO A 133 -5.15 -9.77 -14.36
C PRO A 133 -3.85 -10.34 -14.95
N ILE A 134 -3.03 -11.02 -14.14
CA ILE A 134 -1.80 -11.67 -14.61
C ILE A 134 -2.16 -12.74 -15.63
N ARG A 135 -3.11 -13.64 -15.33
CA ARG A 135 -3.59 -14.67 -16.26
C ARG A 135 -4.19 -14.08 -17.53
N MET A 136 -4.99 -13.02 -17.39
CA MET A 136 -5.55 -12.35 -18.55
C MET A 136 -4.45 -11.77 -19.45
N ALA A 137 -3.45 -11.13 -18.88
CA ALA A 137 -2.32 -10.58 -19.63
C ALA A 137 -1.49 -11.69 -20.32
N MET A 138 -1.29 -12.85 -19.67
CA MET A 138 -0.66 -14.02 -20.30
C MET A 138 -1.47 -14.56 -21.49
N THR A 139 -2.79 -14.55 -21.39
CA THR A 139 -3.66 -14.97 -22.49
C THR A 139 -3.62 -13.99 -23.67
N LEU A 140 -3.64 -12.67 -23.37
CA LEU A 140 -3.64 -11.63 -24.40
C LEU A 140 -2.30 -11.48 -25.12
N ASN A 141 -1.19 -11.73 -24.43
CA ASN A 141 0.16 -11.64 -25.00
C ASN A 141 1.12 -12.61 -24.28
N PRO A 142 1.17 -13.88 -24.68
CA PRO A 142 1.98 -14.92 -24.04
C PRO A 142 3.49 -14.64 -24.04
N GLU A 143 3.97 -13.89 -25.03
CA GLU A 143 5.40 -13.59 -25.19
C GLU A 143 5.85 -12.38 -24.35
N LEU A 144 4.90 -11.61 -23.78
CA LEU A 144 5.22 -10.44 -23.00
C LEU A 144 5.70 -10.85 -21.61
N PRO A 145 6.96 -10.53 -21.23
CA PRO A 145 7.44 -10.78 -19.88
C PRO A 145 6.56 -10.11 -18.83
N GLN A 146 6.23 -10.86 -17.79
CA GLN A 146 5.45 -10.35 -16.65
C GLN A 146 6.20 -10.57 -15.34
N LEU A 147 6.06 -9.63 -14.41
CA LEU A 147 6.65 -9.69 -13.09
C LEU A 147 5.60 -9.55 -12.01
N ALA A 148 5.72 -10.35 -10.96
CA ALA A 148 5.01 -10.18 -9.71
C ALA A 148 5.91 -9.45 -8.70
N CYS A 149 5.41 -8.34 -8.14
CA CYS A 149 6.05 -7.57 -7.08
C CYS A 149 5.17 -7.66 -5.82
N PHE A 150 5.76 -8.09 -4.70
CA PHE A 150 5.01 -8.53 -3.53
C PHE A 150 5.02 -7.46 -2.42
N ASP A 151 3.85 -7.13 -1.88
CA ASP A 151 3.74 -6.20 -0.74
C ASP A 151 4.46 -6.73 0.51
N THR A 152 4.57 -8.05 0.66
CA THR A 152 5.25 -8.66 1.81
C THR A 152 6.78 -8.71 1.68
N ALA A 153 7.32 -8.56 0.47
CA ALA A 153 8.74 -8.80 0.19
C ALA A 153 9.67 -7.88 0.98
N PHE A 154 9.36 -6.59 1.07
CA PHE A 154 10.16 -5.59 1.77
C PHE A 154 10.35 -5.90 3.26
N HIS A 155 9.40 -6.60 3.88
CA HIS A 155 9.44 -6.93 5.31
C HIS A 155 10.22 -8.21 5.62
N ARG A 156 10.77 -8.90 4.59
CA ARG A 156 11.58 -10.13 4.83
C ARG A 156 12.93 -9.85 5.47
N THR A 157 13.32 -8.59 5.63
CA THR A 157 14.49 -8.17 6.40
C THR A 157 14.23 -8.05 7.91
N ALA A 158 12.97 -8.11 8.34
CA ALA A 158 12.61 -8.07 9.76
C ALA A 158 13.16 -9.32 10.51
N PRO A 159 13.68 -9.16 11.75
CA PRO A 159 14.22 -10.27 12.53
C PRO A 159 13.12 -11.29 12.87
N GLU A 160 13.51 -12.55 13.12
CA GLU A 160 12.56 -13.63 13.43
C GLU A 160 11.69 -13.34 14.65
N VAL A 161 12.24 -12.69 15.66
CA VAL A 161 11.48 -12.29 16.87
C VAL A 161 10.34 -11.34 16.58
N GLU A 162 10.47 -10.50 15.55
CA GLU A 162 9.38 -9.62 15.09
C GLU A 162 8.32 -10.39 14.31
N GLN A 163 8.74 -11.43 13.58
CA GLN A 163 7.83 -12.24 12.78
C GLN A 163 6.99 -13.19 13.61
N ALA A 164 7.42 -13.56 14.83
CA ALA A 164 6.76 -14.56 15.66
C ALA A 164 5.58 -13.96 16.44
N PHE A 165 4.47 -14.70 16.46
CA PHE A 165 3.43 -14.55 17.47
C PHE A 165 3.75 -15.46 18.66
N ALA A 166 3.33 -15.09 19.88
CA ALA A 166 3.48 -15.92 21.08
C ALA A 166 2.49 -17.11 21.07
N LEU A 167 2.58 -17.94 20.05
CA LEU A 167 1.79 -19.14 19.81
C LEU A 167 2.73 -20.37 19.84
N PRO A 168 2.20 -21.61 19.92
CA PRO A 168 3.02 -22.81 19.77
C PRO A 168 3.91 -22.75 18.52
N TYR A 169 5.19 -23.11 18.69
CA TYR A 169 6.21 -22.95 17.65
C TYR A 169 5.87 -23.69 16.34
N ALA A 170 5.15 -24.81 16.43
CA ALA A 170 4.67 -25.54 15.26
C ALA A 170 3.85 -24.67 14.30
N LEU A 171 3.02 -23.75 14.84
CA LEU A 171 2.26 -22.82 14.00
C LEU A 171 3.17 -21.81 13.27
N TYR A 172 4.28 -21.40 13.90
CA TYR A 172 5.28 -20.55 13.24
C TYR A 172 5.93 -21.28 12.06
N ASP A 173 6.25 -22.57 12.21
CA ASP A 173 6.80 -23.41 11.13
C ASP A 173 5.78 -23.63 10.00
N GLU A 174 4.48 -23.72 10.33
CA GLU A 174 3.39 -23.76 9.35
C GLU A 174 3.15 -22.42 8.64
N GLY A 175 3.85 -21.35 9.03
CA GLY A 175 3.76 -20.04 8.41
C GLY A 175 2.78 -19.07 9.09
N VAL A 176 2.27 -19.39 10.30
CA VAL A 176 1.48 -18.45 11.11
C VAL A 176 2.43 -17.45 11.76
N ARG A 177 2.78 -16.43 11.01
CA ARG A 177 3.74 -15.39 11.41
C ARG A 177 3.38 -14.02 10.84
N ARG A 178 4.05 -12.98 11.30
CA ARG A 178 3.89 -11.64 10.77
C ARG A 178 4.59 -11.52 9.40
N TYR A 179 3.84 -11.13 8.37
CA TYR A 179 4.36 -10.91 7.01
C TYR A 179 4.60 -9.43 6.75
N GLY A 180 3.69 -8.56 7.17
CA GLY A 180 3.69 -7.15 6.81
C GLY A 180 3.18 -6.92 5.38
N PHE A 181 2.66 -5.72 5.12
CA PHE A 181 2.08 -5.34 3.82
C PHE A 181 2.43 -3.88 3.51
N HIS A 182 1.98 -3.36 2.36
CA HIS A 182 2.38 -2.07 1.79
C HIS A 182 3.90 -1.95 1.53
N GLY A 183 4.58 -3.09 1.37
CA GLY A 183 6.04 -3.13 1.21
C GLY A 183 6.54 -2.31 0.03
N LEU A 184 5.81 -2.29 -1.11
CA LEU A 184 6.17 -1.47 -2.27
C LEU A 184 6.16 0.03 -1.96
N SER A 185 5.21 0.49 -1.13
CA SER A 185 5.19 1.87 -0.66
C SER A 185 6.38 2.18 0.25
N TYR A 186 6.69 1.31 1.20
CA TYR A 186 7.83 1.49 2.09
C TYR A 186 9.17 1.41 1.35
N GLU A 187 9.29 0.52 0.40
CA GLU A 187 10.47 0.39 -0.45
C GLU A 187 10.70 1.66 -1.28
N TYR A 188 9.63 2.22 -1.86
CA TYR A 188 9.71 3.49 -2.55
C TYR A 188 10.17 4.62 -1.62
N ILE A 189 9.54 4.77 -0.44
CA ILE A 189 9.95 5.79 0.53
C ILE A 189 11.42 5.58 0.92
N ALA A 190 11.84 4.35 1.24
CA ALA A 190 13.23 4.04 1.57
C ALA A 190 14.21 4.41 0.44
N SER A 191 13.83 4.25 -0.82
CA SER A 191 14.66 4.58 -1.98
C SER A 191 14.86 6.08 -2.17
N VAL A 192 13.85 6.89 -1.85
CA VAL A 192 13.89 8.37 -2.04
C VAL A 192 14.34 9.14 -0.80
N LEU A 193 14.47 8.50 0.37
CA LEU A 193 14.94 9.16 1.60
C LEU A 193 16.27 9.87 1.42
N PRO A 194 17.31 9.31 0.75
CA PRO A 194 18.60 10.01 0.58
C PRO A 194 18.49 11.35 -0.14
N GLU A 195 17.53 11.50 -1.03
CA GLU A 195 17.28 12.76 -1.74
C GLU A 195 16.35 13.69 -0.97
N ARG A 196 15.25 13.13 -0.39
CA ARG A 196 14.14 13.91 0.19
C ARG A 196 14.34 14.28 1.66
N ALA A 197 15.09 13.47 2.41
CA ALA A 197 15.32 13.61 3.84
C ALA A 197 16.69 13.03 4.23
N PRO A 198 17.80 13.55 3.68
CA PRO A 198 19.14 12.97 3.82
C PRO A 198 19.58 12.80 5.27
N GLU A 199 19.16 13.69 6.17
CA GLU A 199 19.56 13.67 7.57
C GLU A 199 18.97 12.50 8.37
N ILE A 200 17.92 11.85 7.87
CA ILE A 200 17.31 10.66 8.51
C ILE A 200 17.43 9.40 7.66
N ALA A 201 17.98 9.49 6.44
CA ALA A 201 17.91 8.41 5.45
C ALA A 201 18.47 7.08 5.95
N ASP A 202 19.62 7.09 6.60
CA ASP A 202 20.26 5.89 7.16
C ASP A 202 19.99 5.71 8.67
N GLY A 203 19.10 6.54 9.22
CA GLY A 203 18.69 6.53 10.62
C GLY A 203 17.57 5.54 10.96
N ARG A 204 16.89 5.84 12.06
CA ARG A 204 15.75 5.12 12.61
C ARG A 204 14.48 5.89 12.25
N VAL A 205 13.75 5.40 11.29
CA VAL A 205 12.61 6.10 10.70
C VAL A 205 11.35 5.27 10.84
N VAL A 206 10.27 5.88 11.28
CA VAL A 206 8.93 5.30 11.20
C VAL A 206 8.20 5.92 10.01
N VAL A 207 7.79 5.08 9.07
CA VAL A 207 6.99 5.50 7.92
C VAL A 207 5.54 5.09 8.16
N LEU A 208 4.62 6.06 8.08
CA LEU A 208 3.18 5.83 8.17
C LEU A 208 2.57 5.91 6.77
N HIS A 209 2.14 4.77 6.24
CA HIS A 209 1.31 4.68 5.05
C HIS A 209 -0.15 4.81 5.46
N LEU A 210 -0.72 6.01 5.31
CA LEU A 210 -2.08 6.33 5.73
C LEU A 210 -2.97 6.57 4.51
N GLY A 211 -3.70 5.54 4.11
CA GLY A 211 -4.66 5.55 3.00
C GLY A 211 -6.02 5.00 3.44
N ASN A 212 -6.74 4.34 2.51
CA ASN A 212 -7.90 3.53 2.90
C ASN A 212 -7.47 2.27 3.67
N GLY A 213 -6.34 1.65 3.28
CA GLY A 213 -5.55 0.79 4.16
C GLY A 213 -4.50 1.64 4.86
N CYS A 214 -4.24 1.36 6.15
CA CYS A 214 -3.26 2.08 6.95
C CYS A 214 -2.31 1.10 7.62
N SER A 215 -1.02 1.43 7.61
CA SER A 215 0.00 0.73 8.38
C SER A 215 1.17 1.65 8.69
N ALA A 216 2.04 1.21 9.59
CA ALA A 216 3.32 1.85 9.87
C ALA A 216 4.46 0.83 9.79
N CYS A 217 5.64 1.28 9.40
CA CYS A 217 6.84 0.46 9.27
C CYS A 217 8.04 1.17 9.90
N ALA A 218 8.78 0.45 10.70
CA ALA A 218 10.05 0.87 11.26
C ALA A 218 11.18 0.54 10.29
N LEU A 219 11.92 1.56 9.85
CA LEU A 219 13.08 1.43 9.00
C LEU A 219 14.35 1.72 9.78
N LYS A 220 15.37 0.88 9.62
CA LYS A 220 16.73 1.14 10.08
C LYS A 220 17.67 1.01 8.89
N ALA A 221 18.39 2.07 8.59
CA ALA A 221 19.21 2.13 7.38
C ALA A 221 18.44 1.70 6.11
N ARG A 222 17.21 2.18 5.98
CA ARG A 222 16.28 1.93 4.87
C ARG A 222 15.77 0.49 4.72
N ALA A 223 16.08 -0.40 5.66
CA ALA A 223 15.53 -1.76 5.71
C ALA A 223 14.41 -1.86 6.73
N SER A 224 13.36 -2.65 6.44
CA SER A 224 12.27 -2.91 7.38
C SER A 224 12.76 -3.76 8.56
N VAL A 225 12.46 -3.32 9.79
CA VAL A 225 12.77 -4.07 11.02
C VAL A 225 11.53 -4.43 11.83
N ALA A 226 10.42 -3.70 11.63
CA ALA A 226 9.12 -4.00 12.25
C ALA A 226 8.00 -3.34 11.46
N THR A 227 6.79 -3.89 11.53
CA THR A 227 5.61 -3.32 10.87
C THR A 227 4.34 -3.61 11.64
N THR A 228 3.33 -2.75 11.53
CA THR A 228 2.08 -2.89 12.28
C THR A 228 1.14 -3.94 11.71
N MET A 229 1.15 -4.19 10.40
CA MET A 229 0.38 -5.30 9.83
C MET A 229 1.04 -6.63 10.14
N GLY A 230 0.21 -7.63 10.49
CA GLY A 230 0.66 -8.91 11.01
C GLY A 230 0.57 -10.06 10.00
N PHE A 231 -0.15 -11.12 10.38
CA PHE A 231 -0.42 -12.29 9.55
C PHE A 231 -1.23 -11.93 8.32
N THR A 232 -2.18 -11.01 8.47
CA THR A 232 -2.99 -10.45 7.38
C THR A 232 -2.92 -8.92 7.38
N ALA A 233 -3.49 -8.31 6.35
CA ALA A 233 -3.62 -6.86 6.25
C ALA A 233 -4.78 -6.29 7.12
N LEU A 234 -5.27 -7.07 8.10
CA LEU A 234 -6.30 -6.65 9.07
C LEU A 234 -5.69 -5.98 10.30
N ASP A 235 -4.52 -6.46 10.73
CA ASP A 235 -3.84 -6.04 11.97
C ASP A 235 -3.26 -4.61 11.88
N GLY A 236 -2.89 -4.05 13.02
CA GLY A 236 -2.21 -2.76 13.15
C GLY A 236 -3.16 -1.58 13.33
N LEU A 237 -3.00 -0.53 12.52
CA LEU A 237 -3.79 0.69 12.61
C LEU A 237 -5.27 0.46 12.27
N PRO A 238 -6.22 1.17 12.89
CA PRO A 238 -7.57 1.29 12.36
C PRO A 238 -7.51 1.84 10.92
N MET A 239 -8.40 1.34 10.05
CA MET A 239 -8.40 1.73 8.63
C MET A 239 -9.79 2.23 8.24
N GLY A 240 -10.03 2.53 6.99
CA GLY A 240 -11.34 2.99 6.54
C GLY A 240 -12.49 2.07 6.99
N THR A 241 -12.35 0.76 6.79
CA THR A 241 -13.37 -0.25 7.13
C THR A 241 -12.86 -1.41 7.99
N ARG A 242 -11.54 -1.53 8.19
CA ARG A 242 -10.89 -2.61 8.96
C ARG A 242 -10.61 -2.16 10.38
N CYS A 243 -10.77 -3.09 11.34
CA CYS A 243 -10.66 -2.78 12.77
C CYS A 243 -9.24 -2.42 13.23
N GLY A 244 -8.19 -2.92 12.54
CA GLY A 244 -6.82 -2.89 13.07
C GLY A 244 -6.63 -3.91 14.20
N ALA A 245 -5.61 -3.68 15.03
CA ALA A 245 -5.29 -4.53 16.17
C ALA A 245 -6.49 -4.71 17.11
N LEU A 246 -6.82 -5.97 17.41
CA LEU A 246 -7.95 -6.35 18.22
C LEU A 246 -7.55 -7.46 19.19
N ASP A 247 -8.04 -7.41 20.43
CA ASP A 247 -7.90 -8.52 21.38
C ASP A 247 -8.61 -9.77 20.83
N ALA A 248 -7.88 -10.88 20.73
CA ALA A 248 -8.44 -12.17 20.32
C ALA A 248 -9.63 -12.61 21.17
N GLY A 249 -9.69 -12.22 22.45
CA GLY A 249 -10.81 -12.44 23.33
C GLY A 249 -12.11 -11.83 22.84
N VAL A 250 -12.05 -10.71 22.12
CA VAL A 250 -13.23 -10.10 21.48
C VAL A 250 -13.77 -11.02 20.37
N VAL A 251 -12.90 -11.63 19.57
CA VAL A 251 -13.29 -12.58 18.52
C VAL A 251 -13.97 -13.80 19.15
N LEU A 252 -13.37 -14.36 20.21
CA LEU A 252 -13.95 -15.48 20.94
C LEU A 252 -15.30 -15.12 21.57
N HIS A 253 -15.47 -13.94 22.14
CA HIS A 253 -16.74 -13.44 22.66
C HIS A 253 -17.82 -13.35 21.56
N LEU A 254 -17.47 -12.82 20.40
CA LEU A 254 -18.42 -12.69 19.28
C LEU A 254 -18.90 -14.07 18.77
N ILE A 255 -17.99 -15.07 18.74
CA ILE A 255 -18.34 -16.44 18.37
C ILE A 255 -19.22 -17.08 19.44
N GLN A 256 -18.70 -17.12 20.69
CA GLN A 256 -19.28 -17.93 21.77
C GLN A 256 -20.53 -17.31 22.39
N GLN A 257 -20.56 -15.99 22.55
CA GLN A 257 -21.66 -15.31 23.25
C GLN A 257 -22.67 -14.69 22.30
N LYS A 258 -22.22 -14.25 21.10
CA LYS A 258 -23.11 -13.66 20.08
C LYS A 258 -23.49 -14.63 18.98
N GLY A 259 -22.94 -15.86 18.95
CA GLY A 259 -23.22 -16.87 17.94
C GLY A 259 -22.82 -16.46 16.52
N MET A 260 -21.84 -15.56 16.38
CA MET A 260 -21.44 -15.02 15.09
C MET A 260 -20.66 -16.06 14.29
N ALA A 261 -21.10 -16.35 13.05
CA ALA A 261 -20.40 -17.23 12.13
C ALA A 261 -19.11 -16.59 11.60
N ALA A 262 -18.19 -17.40 11.10
CA ALA A 262 -16.89 -16.94 10.61
C ALA A 262 -17.02 -15.91 9.47
N GLU A 263 -17.94 -16.12 8.54
CA GLU A 263 -18.19 -15.21 7.42
C GLU A 263 -18.70 -13.84 7.89
N ALA A 264 -19.60 -13.85 8.91
CA ALA A 264 -20.10 -12.62 9.53
C ALA A 264 -19.01 -11.85 10.28
N LEU A 265 -18.05 -12.57 10.89
CA LEU A 265 -16.87 -11.98 11.52
C LEU A 265 -15.95 -11.35 10.48
N VAL A 266 -15.67 -12.03 9.37
CA VAL A 266 -14.89 -11.48 8.27
C VAL A 266 -15.54 -10.20 7.76
N ASP A 267 -16.84 -10.20 7.52
CA ASP A 267 -17.56 -9.01 7.08
C ASP A 267 -17.48 -7.87 8.10
N LEU A 268 -17.69 -8.17 9.39
CA LEU A 268 -17.59 -7.20 10.47
C LEU A 268 -16.21 -6.56 10.52
N LEU A 269 -15.16 -7.38 10.60
CA LEU A 269 -13.80 -6.92 10.89
C LEU A 269 -13.14 -6.22 9.69
N TYR A 270 -13.44 -6.66 8.45
CA TYR A 270 -12.85 -6.10 7.24
C TYR A 270 -13.66 -4.99 6.59
N ARG A 271 -15.01 -5.01 6.70
CA ARG A 271 -15.87 -4.13 5.90
C ARG A 271 -16.75 -3.18 6.71
N ARG A 272 -17.02 -3.48 7.99
CA ARG A 272 -17.95 -2.69 8.82
C ARG A 272 -17.31 -2.15 10.10
N SER A 273 -16.00 -2.24 10.23
CA SER A 273 -15.22 -1.71 11.35
C SER A 273 -14.44 -0.45 10.97
N GLY A 274 -13.37 -0.16 11.67
CA GLY A 274 -12.51 0.99 11.41
C GLY A 274 -13.20 2.33 11.52
N MET A 275 -12.83 3.27 10.67
CA MET A 275 -13.40 4.62 10.66
C MET A 275 -14.91 4.61 10.40
N LEU A 276 -15.37 3.75 9.47
CA LEU A 276 -16.79 3.55 9.21
C LEU A 276 -17.52 3.03 10.45
N GLY A 277 -17.00 1.99 11.08
CA GLY A 277 -17.64 1.36 12.24
C GLY A 277 -17.68 2.27 13.47
N LEU A 278 -16.61 3.01 13.73
CA LEU A 278 -16.52 3.95 14.85
C LEU A 278 -17.44 5.18 14.66
N SER A 279 -17.44 5.73 13.44
CA SER A 279 -18.22 6.93 13.16
C SER A 279 -19.69 6.64 12.87
N GLY A 280 -19.98 5.52 12.22
CA GLY A 280 -21.29 5.24 11.62
C GLY A 280 -21.62 6.17 10.44
N ILE A 281 -20.62 6.91 9.92
CA ILE A 281 -20.82 7.95 8.90
C ILE A 281 -20.11 7.59 7.59
N SER A 282 -18.78 7.39 7.64
CA SER A 282 -17.97 7.19 6.45
C SER A 282 -16.65 6.48 6.76
N SER A 283 -16.11 5.77 5.78
CA SER A 283 -14.73 5.28 5.77
C SER A 283 -13.74 6.32 5.25
N ASP A 284 -14.22 7.41 4.63
CA ASP A 284 -13.39 8.47 4.04
C ASP A 284 -13.03 9.53 5.08
N PHE A 285 -11.73 9.69 5.33
CA PHE A 285 -11.20 10.69 6.26
C PHE A 285 -11.60 12.12 5.88
N ARG A 286 -11.77 12.43 4.60
CA ARG A 286 -12.20 13.77 4.14
C ARG A 286 -13.59 14.08 4.63
N ALA A 287 -14.50 13.12 4.52
CA ALA A 287 -15.87 13.26 5.00
C ALA A 287 -15.92 13.40 6.53
N LEU A 288 -15.09 12.62 7.25
CA LEU A 288 -15.03 12.70 8.72
C LEU A 288 -14.41 14.01 9.20
N LEU A 289 -13.37 14.52 8.54
CA LEU A 289 -12.74 15.81 8.87
C LEU A 289 -13.66 17.01 8.60
N ALA A 290 -14.57 16.89 7.63
CA ALA A 290 -15.56 17.92 7.32
C ALA A 290 -16.84 17.81 8.16
N SER A 291 -17.02 16.75 8.95
CA SER A 291 -18.22 16.49 9.74
C SER A 291 -18.12 17.12 11.13
N GLU A 292 -19.21 17.75 11.57
CA GLU A 292 -19.36 18.30 12.94
C GLU A 292 -19.92 17.24 13.93
N GLU A 293 -20.26 16.04 13.44
CA GLU A 293 -20.82 14.98 14.25
C GLU A 293 -19.82 14.47 15.32
N PRO A 294 -20.23 14.34 16.59
CA PRO A 294 -19.32 13.88 17.65
C PRO A 294 -18.67 12.51 17.37
N ARG A 295 -19.37 11.60 16.67
CA ARG A 295 -18.82 10.28 16.31
C ARG A 295 -17.74 10.37 15.25
N ALA A 296 -17.79 11.33 14.32
CA ALA A 296 -16.72 11.57 13.36
C ALA A 296 -15.44 11.97 14.10
N ARG A 297 -15.55 12.91 15.04
CA ARG A 297 -14.43 13.34 15.89
C ARG A 297 -13.88 12.18 16.73
N PHE A 298 -14.76 11.42 17.38
CA PHE A 298 -14.35 10.24 18.15
C PHE A 298 -13.54 9.22 17.30
N ALA A 299 -14.01 8.93 16.09
CA ALA A 299 -13.30 8.04 15.18
C ALA A 299 -11.90 8.55 14.82
N LEU A 300 -11.78 9.86 14.52
CA LEU A 300 -10.50 10.51 14.24
C LEU A 300 -9.58 10.49 15.48
N ASP A 301 -10.11 10.75 16.68
CA ASP A 301 -9.35 10.72 17.92
C ASP A 301 -8.81 9.32 18.23
N VAL A 302 -9.63 8.27 18.05
CA VAL A 302 -9.18 6.87 18.16
C VAL A 302 -8.06 6.56 17.17
N PHE A 303 -8.22 6.96 15.91
CA PHE A 303 -7.20 6.75 14.88
C PHE A 303 -5.88 7.43 15.25
N ASN A 304 -5.93 8.72 15.57
CA ASN A 304 -4.75 9.52 15.91
C ASN A 304 -4.02 8.96 17.13
N TYR A 305 -4.78 8.56 18.16
CA TYR A 305 -4.25 7.93 19.38
C TYR A 305 -3.52 6.62 19.03
N ARG A 306 -4.15 5.72 18.27
CA ARG A 306 -3.55 4.44 17.89
C ARG A 306 -2.31 4.64 17.02
N ALA A 307 -2.34 5.56 16.07
CA ALA A 307 -1.18 5.88 15.24
C ALA A 307 0.01 6.37 16.09
N ALA A 308 -0.24 7.23 17.07
CA ALA A 308 0.80 7.70 17.98
C ALA A 308 1.37 6.57 18.87
N CYS A 309 0.52 5.67 19.37
CA CYS A 309 0.95 4.50 20.12
C CYS A 309 1.85 3.58 19.27
N GLU A 310 1.48 3.35 18.00
CA GLU A 310 2.29 2.52 17.09
C GLU A 310 3.64 3.17 16.77
N ILE A 311 3.72 4.51 16.63
CA ILE A 311 5.02 5.19 16.51
C ILE A 311 5.89 4.91 17.73
N GLY A 312 5.33 4.95 18.94
CA GLY A 312 6.05 4.62 20.18
C GLY A 312 6.54 3.17 20.20
N SER A 313 5.69 2.22 19.82
CA SER A 313 6.03 0.79 19.71
C SER A 313 7.17 0.55 18.71
N LEU A 314 7.05 1.12 17.52
CA LEU A 314 8.06 1.02 16.46
C LEU A 314 9.37 1.74 16.83
N ALA A 315 9.31 2.85 17.57
CA ALA A 315 10.49 3.52 18.09
C ALA A 315 11.24 2.63 19.13
N ALA A 316 10.49 1.83 19.91
CA ALA A 316 11.10 0.84 20.82
C ALA A 316 11.80 -0.28 20.02
N ALA A 317 11.18 -0.80 18.96
CA ALA A 317 11.80 -1.80 18.08
C ALA A 317 13.07 -1.28 17.40
N LEU A 318 13.13 0.03 17.09
CA LEU A 318 14.31 0.70 16.53
C LEU A 318 15.41 1.02 17.56
N GLY A 319 15.08 1.01 18.85
CA GLY A 319 15.97 1.52 19.91
C GLY A 319 16.12 3.03 19.90
N GLY A 320 15.10 3.75 19.43
CA GLY A 320 15.02 5.20 19.32
C GLY A 320 14.37 5.66 18.02
N LEU A 321 14.31 6.97 17.79
CA LEU A 321 13.65 7.55 16.62
C LEU A 321 14.37 8.80 16.15
N ASP A 322 14.68 8.87 14.85
CA ASP A 322 15.32 10.02 14.20
C ASP A 322 14.32 10.77 13.31
N GLY A 323 13.35 10.06 12.74
CA GLY A 323 12.35 10.68 11.90
C GLY A 323 11.04 9.92 11.74
N VAL A 324 10.00 10.66 11.36
CA VAL A 324 8.66 10.15 10.99
C VAL A 324 8.33 10.62 9.59
N VAL A 325 7.87 9.72 8.73
CA VAL A 325 7.43 10.04 7.36
C VAL A 325 5.96 9.71 7.20
N PHE A 326 5.17 10.67 6.75
CA PHE A 326 3.76 10.51 6.39
C PHE A 326 3.62 10.34 4.89
N THR A 327 2.91 9.30 4.45
CA THR A 327 2.70 9.01 3.03
C THR A 327 1.31 8.44 2.78
N ALA A 328 0.95 8.24 1.52
CA ALA A 328 -0.36 7.86 1.02
C ALA A 328 -1.45 8.92 1.29
N GLY A 329 -2.66 8.67 0.78
CA GLY A 329 -3.69 9.69 0.62
C GLY A 329 -4.00 10.53 1.85
N VAL A 330 -4.17 9.93 3.02
CA VAL A 330 -4.41 10.64 4.30
C VAL A 330 -3.10 11.24 4.82
N GLY A 331 -2.00 10.48 4.79
CA GLY A 331 -0.69 10.95 5.24
C GLY A 331 -0.20 12.18 4.47
N GLU A 332 -0.43 12.22 3.17
CA GLU A 332 -0.03 13.32 2.28
C GLU A 332 -0.93 14.54 2.41
N ASN A 333 -2.26 14.35 2.56
CA ASN A 333 -3.23 15.43 2.37
C ASN A 333 -3.99 15.87 3.63
N ALA A 334 -3.95 15.11 4.74
CA ALA A 334 -4.70 15.43 5.95
C ALA A 334 -3.81 16.11 7.02
N ALA A 335 -3.56 17.40 6.88
CA ALA A 335 -2.72 18.16 7.80
C ALA A 335 -3.18 18.07 9.27
N LEU A 336 -4.51 18.02 9.53
CA LEU A 336 -5.06 17.90 10.88
C LEU A 336 -4.75 16.55 11.52
N VAL A 337 -4.76 15.46 10.75
CA VAL A 337 -4.39 14.12 11.23
C VAL A 337 -2.91 14.11 11.60
N ARG A 338 -2.02 14.60 10.72
CA ARG A 338 -0.59 14.70 11.00
C ARG A 338 -0.32 15.55 12.24
N SER A 339 -1.02 16.70 12.38
CA SER A 339 -0.88 17.58 13.53
C SER A 339 -1.23 16.86 14.83
N ALA A 340 -2.36 16.14 14.87
CA ALA A 340 -2.79 15.39 16.06
C ALA A 340 -1.79 14.28 16.43
N ILE A 341 -1.32 13.51 15.47
CA ILE A 341 -0.32 12.45 15.68
C ILE A 341 1.01 13.04 16.16
N CYS A 342 1.52 14.10 15.51
CA CYS A 342 2.79 14.72 15.90
C CYS A 342 2.74 15.30 17.31
N ARG A 343 1.62 15.96 17.70
CA ARG A 343 1.43 16.46 19.06
C ARG A 343 1.43 15.35 20.11
N ALA A 344 0.77 14.23 19.82
CA ALA A 344 0.78 13.06 20.69
C ALA A 344 2.17 12.42 20.82
N CYS A 345 3.06 12.64 19.85
CA CYS A 345 4.45 12.17 19.83
C CYS A 345 5.47 13.22 20.32
N SER A 346 5.05 14.37 20.89
CA SER A 346 5.94 15.43 21.35
C SER A 346 6.93 14.95 22.43
N TRP A 347 6.55 13.98 23.24
CA TRP A 347 7.41 13.34 24.24
C TRP A 347 8.62 12.62 23.62
N LEU A 348 8.56 12.22 22.35
CA LEU A 348 9.70 11.67 21.59
C LEU A 348 10.65 12.77 21.11
N GLY A 349 10.32 14.04 21.33
CA GLY A 349 11.09 15.20 20.87
C GLY A 349 10.72 15.63 19.46
N LEU A 350 9.51 15.30 19.00
CA LEU A 350 8.95 15.78 17.74
C LEU A 350 8.26 17.14 17.97
N GLU A 351 8.74 18.19 17.28
CA GLU A 351 8.18 19.53 17.30
C GLU A 351 7.66 19.88 15.90
N LEU A 352 6.33 19.97 15.77
CA LEU A 352 5.68 20.27 14.51
C LEU A 352 5.79 21.76 14.16
N ASP A 353 6.10 22.07 12.90
CA ASP A 353 5.86 23.37 12.28
C ASP A 353 4.46 23.37 11.65
N GLU A 354 3.49 23.97 12.34
CA GLU A 354 2.09 23.97 11.92
C GLU A 354 1.86 24.70 10.58
N ALA A 355 2.68 25.71 10.24
CA ALA A 355 2.58 26.39 8.95
C ALA A 355 3.07 25.49 7.81
N ALA A 356 4.27 24.92 7.96
CA ALA A 356 4.81 23.97 7.01
C ALA A 356 3.89 22.73 6.80
N ASN A 357 3.27 22.25 7.90
CA ASN A 357 2.32 21.14 7.84
C ASN A 357 1.06 21.50 7.05
N ARG A 358 0.46 22.67 7.25
CA ARG A 358 -0.72 23.12 6.49
C ARG A 358 -0.43 23.34 5.01
N GLU A 359 0.78 23.75 4.70
CA GLU A 359 1.26 23.96 3.32
C GLU A 359 1.74 22.66 2.66
N HIS A 360 1.66 21.52 3.36
CA HIS A 360 2.13 20.22 2.87
C HIS A 360 3.60 20.23 2.41
N ARG A 361 4.46 21.02 3.08
CA ARG A 361 5.90 21.04 2.78
C ARG A 361 6.51 19.67 3.03
N THR A 362 7.62 19.37 2.35
CA THR A 362 8.33 18.10 2.51
C THR A 362 8.73 17.89 3.97
N ARG A 363 9.43 18.84 4.60
CA ARG A 363 9.69 18.83 6.04
C ARG A 363 8.61 19.63 6.77
N ILE A 364 7.99 19.02 7.78
CA ILE A 364 6.91 19.61 8.59
C ILE A 364 7.25 19.73 10.07
N SER A 365 8.48 19.36 10.46
CA SER A 365 9.01 19.63 11.81
C SER A 365 9.83 20.89 11.85
N THR A 366 9.92 21.53 13.03
CA THR A 366 10.82 22.69 13.24
C THR A 366 12.28 22.29 13.03
N PRO A 367 13.18 23.23 12.71
CA PRO A 367 14.62 22.94 12.62
C PRO A 367 15.23 22.42 13.94
N LYS A 368 14.61 22.73 15.09
CA LYS A 368 15.07 22.33 16.43
C LYS A 368 14.51 20.97 16.87
N SER A 369 13.56 20.41 16.13
CA SER A 369 12.96 19.12 16.45
C SER A 369 14.03 18.03 16.46
N ARG A 370 14.10 17.30 17.56
CA ARG A 370 15.02 16.15 17.69
C ARG A 370 14.62 15.00 16.79
N VAL A 371 13.32 14.76 16.63
CA VAL A 371 12.75 13.82 15.70
C VAL A 371 12.16 14.61 14.54
N ALA A 372 12.73 14.43 13.35
CA ALA A 372 12.23 15.13 12.16
C ALA A 372 10.92 14.52 11.65
N ALA A 373 10.04 15.35 11.06
CA ALA A 373 8.81 14.88 10.44
C ALA A 373 8.72 15.35 8.99
N TYR A 374 8.31 14.43 8.12
CA TYR A 374 8.26 14.63 6.67
C TYR A 374 6.92 14.19 6.07
N VAL A 375 6.56 14.83 4.96
CA VAL A 375 5.52 14.38 4.05
C VAL A 375 6.19 14.03 2.73
N ILE A 376 6.14 12.76 2.35
CA ILE A 376 6.75 12.26 1.12
C ILE A 376 5.69 11.43 0.38
N LYS A 377 5.38 11.81 -0.86
CA LYS A 377 4.44 11.06 -1.68
C LYS A 377 5.00 9.69 -2.05
N THR A 378 4.19 8.66 -1.93
CA THR A 378 4.55 7.32 -2.43
C THR A 378 4.24 7.17 -3.91
N ASP A 379 5.03 6.34 -4.60
CA ASP A 379 4.75 5.89 -5.97
C ASP A 379 5.07 4.40 -6.11
N GLU A 380 4.12 3.56 -5.66
CA GLU A 380 4.24 2.10 -5.75
C GLU A 380 4.36 1.62 -7.21
N ASN A 381 3.70 2.32 -8.14
CA ASN A 381 3.75 1.95 -9.55
C ASN A 381 5.14 2.20 -10.13
N LEU A 382 5.81 3.28 -9.76
CA LEU A 382 7.18 3.54 -10.16
C LEU A 382 8.12 2.47 -9.59
N MET A 383 7.92 2.05 -8.33
CA MET A 383 8.73 0.99 -7.73
C MET A 383 8.59 -0.33 -8.51
N ILE A 384 7.37 -0.71 -8.88
CA ILE A 384 7.12 -1.88 -9.74
C ILE A 384 7.80 -1.74 -11.11
N ALA A 385 7.73 -0.56 -11.73
CA ALA A 385 8.39 -0.31 -13.01
C ALA A 385 9.92 -0.42 -12.89
N CYS A 386 10.53 0.08 -11.82
CA CYS A 386 11.96 -0.06 -11.55
C CYS A 386 12.36 -1.53 -11.40
N HIS A 387 11.58 -2.33 -10.68
CA HIS A 387 11.83 -3.76 -10.56
C HIS A 387 11.70 -4.49 -11.91
N ALA A 388 10.68 -4.16 -12.71
CA ALA A 388 10.48 -4.75 -14.03
C ALA A 388 11.68 -4.44 -14.96
N ARG A 389 12.15 -3.20 -14.94
CA ARG A 389 13.32 -2.78 -15.71
C ARG A 389 14.60 -3.51 -15.28
N ALA A 390 14.83 -3.63 -13.97
CA ALA A 390 16.00 -4.34 -13.43
C ALA A 390 16.05 -5.80 -13.88
N LEU A 391 14.91 -6.50 -13.89
CA LEU A 391 14.84 -7.90 -14.35
C LEU A 391 14.99 -8.08 -15.87
N LEU A 392 14.73 -7.04 -16.69
CA LEU A 392 14.97 -7.09 -18.14
C LEU A 392 16.43 -6.81 -18.49
N GLY A 393 17.16 -6.08 -17.65
CA GLY A 393 18.57 -5.73 -17.85
C GLY A 393 19.56 -6.72 -17.25
N SER A 394 19.06 -7.71 -16.54
CA SER A 394 19.80 -8.85 -15.99
C SER A 394 19.58 -10.08 -16.86
#